data_0188c7d4f61e5299f757389d3fe6b287
#
_entry.id   0188c7d4f61e5299f757389d3fe6b287
#
_cell.length_a   1.000
_cell.length_b   1.000
_cell.length_c   1.000
_cell.angle_alpha   90.00
_cell.angle_beta   90.00
_cell.angle_gamma   90.00
#
_symmetry.space_group_name_H-M   'P 1'
#
loop_
_entity.id
_entity.type
_entity.pdbx_description
1 polymer ?
#
loop_
_entity_poly.entity_id
_entity_poly.type
_entity_poly.pdbx_seq_one_letter_code
_entity_poly.pdbx_strand_id
1 'polypeptide(L)'
;MALVLAIGIVVDDAIVMGENISRRLEKGETSLVAAYRGSKQVAFAIIATTVVLVSVFIPLIFIKGLIGKLFSEMALTLSFAVVISSFVALSLSPMIGSKFLKISKKKPRPILKFEKYLNRFQKFYEETLNY
;
A
#
# COMPACT_ATOMS: atom_id res chain seq x y z
N MET A 1 3.50 -18.59 -11.27
CA MET A 1 4.44 -17.43 -11.22
C MET A 1 3.68 -16.11 -11.22
N ALA A 2 2.83 -15.80 -12.23
CA ALA A 2 2.10 -14.53 -12.30
C ALA A 2 1.26 -14.20 -11.06
N LEU A 3 0.55 -15.17 -10.49
CA LEU A 3 -0.26 -14.98 -9.27
C LEU A 3 0.58 -14.61 -8.05
N VAL A 4 1.78 -15.15 -7.90
CA VAL A 4 2.67 -14.83 -6.77
C VAL A 4 3.17 -13.39 -6.88
N LEU A 5 3.53 -12.95 -8.08
CA LEU A 5 3.89 -11.56 -8.35
C LEU A 5 2.70 -10.61 -8.13
N ALA A 6 1.51 -11.02 -8.58
CA ALA A 6 0.29 -10.27 -8.38
C ALA A 6 -0.03 -10.05 -6.89
N ILE A 7 0.11 -11.08 -6.06
CA ILE A 7 -0.12 -10.96 -4.60
C ILE A 7 0.80 -9.92 -3.98
N GLY A 8 2.08 -9.88 -4.35
CA GLY A 8 3.02 -8.87 -3.84
C GLY A 8 2.59 -7.44 -4.16
N ILE A 9 2.21 -7.18 -5.39
CA ILE A 9 1.77 -5.84 -5.85
C ILE A 9 0.42 -5.46 -5.22
N VAL A 10 -0.50 -6.42 -5.11
CA VAL A 10 -1.84 -6.22 -4.55
C VAL A 10 -1.79 -5.84 -3.07
N VAL A 11 -0.93 -6.51 -2.30
CA VAL A 11 -0.79 -6.27 -0.86
C VAL A 11 -0.18 -4.90 -0.58
N ASP A 12 0.70 -4.41 -1.45
CA ASP A 12 1.39 -3.13 -1.27
C ASP A 12 0.40 -1.95 -1.22
N ASP A 13 -0.54 -1.86 -2.14
CA ASP A 13 -1.56 -0.80 -2.16
C ASP A 13 -2.40 -0.79 -0.87
N ALA A 14 -2.77 -1.96 -0.36
CA ALA A 14 -3.55 -2.09 0.87
C ALA A 14 -2.74 -1.68 2.12
N ILE A 15 -1.44 -2.02 2.14
CA ILE A 15 -0.53 -1.65 3.24
C ILE A 15 -0.35 -0.13 3.28
N VAL A 16 -0.05 0.51 2.16
CA VAL A 16 0.15 1.96 2.06
C VAL A 16 -1.11 2.71 2.52
N MET A 17 -2.27 2.26 2.09
CA MET A 17 -3.55 2.83 2.51
C MET A 17 -3.77 2.68 4.02
N GLY A 18 -3.58 1.47 4.55
CA GLY A 18 -3.76 1.16 5.97
C GLY A 18 -2.79 1.95 6.86
N GLU A 19 -1.53 2.06 6.47
CA GLU A 19 -0.52 2.84 7.19
C GLU A 19 -0.89 4.32 7.25
N ASN A 20 -1.33 4.91 6.13
CA ASN A 20 -1.70 6.32 6.10
C ASN A 20 -2.93 6.62 6.99
N ILE A 21 -3.92 5.73 7.00
CA ILE A 21 -5.07 5.82 7.89
C ILE A 21 -4.65 5.69 9.36
N SER A 22 -3.79 4.71 9.68
CA SER A 22 -3.28 4.49 11.03
C SER A 22 -2.50 5.69 11.57
N ARG A 23 -1.63 6.27 10.73
CA ARG A 23 -0.84 7.48 11.08
C ARG A 23 -1.74 8.68 11.41
N ARG A 24 -2.89 8.82 10.74
CA ARG A 24 -3.85 9.89 11.03
C ARG A 24 -4.63 9.64 12.31
N LEU A 25 -4.97 8.39 12.59
CA LEU A 25 -5.57 8.00 13.87
C LEU A 25 -4.65 8.29 15.06
N GLU A 26 -3.35 8.06 14.91
CA GLU A 26 -2.34 8.38 15.93
C GLU A 26 -2.25 9.90 16.21
N LYS A 27 -2.54 10.74 15.21
CA LYS A 27 -2.63 12.20 15.35
C LYS A 27 -3.91 12.67 16.06
N GLY A 28 -4.79 11.75 16.47
CA GLY A 28 -6.01 12.04 17.23
C GLY A 28 -7.24 12.32 16.36
N GLU A 29 -7.19 12.09 15.05
CA GLU A 29 -8.37 12.19 14.19
C GLU A 29 -9.35 11.05 14.50
N THR A 30 -10.64 11.29 14.33
CA THR A 30 -11.65 10.23 14.47
C THR A 30 -11.51 9.20 13.36
N SER A 31 -11.86 7.93 13.62
CA SER A 31 -11.68 6.83 12.66
C SER A 31 -12.27 7.13 11.28
N LEU A 32 -13.44 7.78 11.25
CA LEU A 32 -14.11 8.12 10.00
C LEU A 32 -13.38 9.23 9.23
N VAL A 33 -12.91 10.26 9.91
CA VAL A 33 -12.15 11.37 9.30
C VAL A 33 -10.78 10.90 8.85
N ALA A 34 -10.09 10.09 9.66
CA ALA A 34 -8.79 9.51 9.34
C ALA A 34 -8.88 8.60 8.11
N ALA A 35 -9.92 7.76 8.02
CA ALA A 35 -10.16 6.91 6.86
C ALA A 35 -10.43 7.73 5.60
N TYR A 36 -11.31 8.73 5.67
CA TYR A 36 -11.66 9.56 4.52
C TYR A 36 -10.47 10.40 4.01
N ARG A 37 -9.80 11.12 4.91
CA ARG A 37 -8.65 11.96 4.54
C ARG A 37 -7.43 11.13 4.17
N GLY A 38 -7.20 10.02 4.87
CA GLY A 38 -6.11 9.10 4.59
C GLY A 38 -6.24 8.46 3.22
N SER A 39 -7.42 7.96 2.87
CA SER A 39 -7.66 7.37 1.55
C SER A 39 -7.57 8.39 0.43
N LYS A 40 -8.14 9.59 0.60
CA LYS A 40 -8.07 10.65 -0.42
C LYS A 40 -6.63 11.07 -0.73
N GLN A 41 -5.77 11.10 0.27
CA GLN A 41 -4.37 11.51 0.10
C GLN A 41 -3.56 10.52 -0.75
N VAL A 42 -3.78 9.22 -0.58
CA VAL A 42 -3.03 8.18 -1.30
C VAL A 42 -3.75 7.66 -2.54
N ALA A 43 -5.05 7.95 -2.70
CA ALA A 43 -5.83 7.50 -3.84
C ALA A 43 -5.21 7.88 -5.19
N PHE A 44 -4.74 9.11 -5.32
CA PHE A 44 -4.08 9.57 -6.54
C PHE A 44 -2.80 8.77 -6.84
N ALA A 45 -1.99 8.50 -5.81
CA ALA A 45 -0.77 7.71 -5.97
C ALA A 45 -1.08 6.28 -6.40
N ILE A 46 -2.09 5.62 -5.79
CA ILE A 46 -2.51 4.26 -6.14
C ILE A 46 -3.02 4.20 -7.58
N ILE A 47 -3.84 5.17 -8.00
CA ILE A 47 -4.32 5.23 -9.39
C ILE A 47 -3.16 5.45 -10.36
N ALA A 48 -2.24 6.36 -10.05
CA ALA A 48 -1.09 6.63 -10.89
C ALA A 48 -0.19 5.40 -11.05
N THR A 49 0.13 4.70 -9.97
CA THR A 49 0.94 3.47 -10.02
C THR A 49 0.24 2.36 -10.80
N THR A 50 -1.07 2.20 -10.64
CA THR A 50 -1.86 1.24 -11.41
C THR A 50 -1.79 1.53 -12.91
N VAL A 51 -1.99 2.78 -13.31
CA VAL A 51 -1.91 3.18 -14.73
C VAL A 51 -0.52 2.93 -15.30
N VAL A 52 0.53 3.25 -14.56
CA VAL A 52 1.92 3.00 -14.97
C VAL A 52 2.18 1.51 -15.16
N LEU A 53 1.78 0.66 -14.20
CA LEU A 53 1.96 -0.78 -14.29
C LEU A 53 1.22 -1.39 -15.48
N VAL A 54 -0.04 -1.02 -15.69
CA VAL A 54 -0.81 -1.48 -16.85
C VAL A 54 -0.15 -1.02 -18.15
N SER A 55 0.33 0.23 -18.22
CA SER A 55 1.03 0.76 -19.40
C SER A 55 2.33 -0.01 -19.73
N VAL A 56 3.04 -0.48 -18.72
CA VAL A 56 4.23 -1.31 -18.90
C VAL A 56 3.88 -2.72 -19.42
N PHE A 57 2.74 -3.25 -19.01
CA PHE A 57 2.32 -4.59 -19.43
C PHE A 57 1.68 -4.63 -20.81
N ILE A 58 1.06 -3.55 -21.29
CA ILE A 58 0.44 -3.47 -22.62
C ILE A 58 1.43 -3.86 -23.76
N PRO A 59 2.66 -3.35 -23.83
CA PRO A 59 3.59 -3.72 -24.88
C PRO A 59 3.94 -5.22 -24.91
N LEU A 60 3.92 -5.91 -23.78
CA LEU A 60 4.23 -7.33 -23.68
C LEU A 60 3.21 -8.20 -24.42
N ILE A 61 1.97 -7.72 -24.57
CA ILE A 61 0.88 -8.42 -25.28
C ILE A 61 1.20 -8.52 -26.79
N PHE A 62 1.96 -7.59 -27.35
CA PHE A 62 2.30 -7.53 -28.77
C PHE A 62 3.54 -8.37 -29.17
N ILE A 63 4.22 -8.98 -28.23
CA ILE A 63 5.38 -9.85 -28.52
C ILE A 63 4.88 -11.12 -29.21
N LYS A 64 5.42 -11.39 -30.41
CA LYS A 64 5.08 -12.57 -31.20
C LYS A 64 5.97 -13.77 -30.85
N GLY A 65 5.43 -14.98 -31.11
CA GLY A 65 6.16 -16.22 -30.90
C GLY A 65 5.72 -16.97 -29.63
N LEU A 66 6.33 -18.12 -29.37
CA LEU A 66 5.99 -18.99 -28.24
C LEU A 66 6.22 -18.28 -26.90
N ILE A 67 7.34 -17.58 -26.78
CA ILE A 67 7.70 -16.78 -25.61
C ILE A 67 6.72 -15.61 -25.46
N GLY A 68 6.35 -14.94 -26.55
CA GLY A 68 5.37 -13.86 -26.55
C GLY A 68 4.00 -14.28 -26.03
N LYS A 69 3.56 -15.49 -26.35
CA LYS A 69 2.31 -16.04 -25.83
C LYS A 69 2.32 -16.19 -24.30
N LEU A 70 3.41 -16.70 -23.73
CA LEU A 70 3.56 -16.81 -22.27
C LEU A 70 3.56 -15.43 -21.60
N PHE A 71 4.29 -14.47 -22.17
CA PHE A 71 4.33 -13.10 -21.62
C PHE A 71 3.00 -12.37 -21.74
N SER A 72 2.25 -12.57 -22.84
CA SER A 72 0.94 -11.96 -23.01
C SER A 72 -0.10 -12.48 -22.00
N GLU A 73 -0.09 -13.78 -21.73
CA GLU A 73 -0.97 -14.38 -20.70
C GLU A 73 -0.63 -13.85 -19.30
N MET A 74 0.68 -13.75 -18.99
CA MET A 74 1.12 -13.15 -17.72
C MET A 74 0.75 -11.67 -17.61
N ALA A 75 0.98 -10.90 -18.67
CA ALA A 75 0.70 -9.47 -18.71
C ALA A 75 -0.79 -9.17 -18.52
N LEU A 76 -1.65 -9.93 -19.17
CA LEU A 76 -3.11 -9.82 -19.00
C LEU A 76 -3.52 -10.13 -17.56
N THR A 77 -3.06 -11.26 -17.02
CA THR A 77 -3.38 -11.68 -15.65
C THR A 77 -2.93 -10.64 -14.62
N LEU A 78 -1.71 -10.13 -14.76
CA LEU A 78 -1.17 -9.11 -13.86
C LEU A 78 -1.93 -7.79 -13.98
N SER A 79 -2.24 -7.36 -15.20
CA SER A 79 -2.99 -6.11 -15.42
C SER A 79 -4.38 -6.16 -14.78
N PHE A 80 -5.12 -7.23 -14.97
CA PHE A 80 -6.43 -7.42 -14.33
C PHE A 80 -6.30 -7.49 -12.79
N ALA A 81 -5.33 -8.24 -12.28
CA ALA A 81 -5.10 -8.35 -10.84
C ALA A 81 -4.81 -6.99 -10.20
N VAL A 82 -3.95 -6.18 -10.81
CA VAL A 82 -3.58 -4.85 -10.31
C VAL A 82 -4.76 -3.87 -10.35
N VAL A 83 -5.55 -3.87 -11.42
CA VAL A 83 -6.75 -3.01 -11.53
C VAL A 83 -7.79 -3.37 -10.47
N ILE A 84 -8.09 -4.67 -10.30
CA ILE A 84 -9.04 -5.14 -9.28
C ILE A 84 -8.51 -4.80 -7.89
N SER A 85 -7.22 -4.99 -7.64
CA SER A 85 -6.58 -4.66 -6.37
C SER A 85 -6.72 -3.20 -6.00
N SER A 86 -6.40 -2.31 -6.92
CA SER A 86 -6.52 -0.86 -6.71
C SER A 86 -7.96 -0.46 -6.38
N PHE A 87 -8.93 -1.08 -7.06
CA PHE A 87 -10.34 -0.85 -6.78
C PHE A 87 -10.73 -1.34 -5.38
N VAL A 88 -10.26 -2.52 -4.98
CA VAL A 88 -10.48 -3.08 -3.64
C VAL A 88 -9.78 -2.23 -2.58
N ALA A 89 -8.54 -1.82 -2.79
CA ALA A 89 -7.79 -0.98 -1.87
C ALA A 89 -8.50 0.36 -1.63
N LEU A 90 -8.98 1.00 -2.68
CA LEU A 90 -9.68 2.28 -2.59
C LEU A 90 -11.07 2.18 -1.95
N SER A 91 -11.75 1.03 -2.07
CA SER A 91 -13.11 0.84 -1.53
C SER A 91 -13.09 0.21 -0.14
N LEU A 92 -12.39 -0.92 0.01
CA LEU A 92 -12.46 -1.76 1.21
C LEU A 92 -11.59 -1.23 2.34
N SER A 93 -10.40 -0.72 2.03
CA SER A 93 -9.46 -0.25 3.05
C SER A 93 -10.00 0.92 3.86
N PRO A 94 -10.59 1.98 3.26
CA PRO A 94 -11.22 3.05 4.04
C PRO A 94 -12.41 2.55 4.88
N MET A 95 -13.19 1.61 4.34
CA MET A 95 -14.34 1.05 5.05
C MET A 95 -13.91 0.26 6.28
N ILE A 96 -12.89 -0.59 6.14
CA ILE A 96 -12.32 -1.35 7.25
C ILE A 96 -11.67 -0.39 8.25
N GLY A 97 -10.91 0.58 7.79
CA GLY A 97 -10.27 1.60 8.62
C GLY A 97 -11.26 2.36 9.47
N SER A 98 -12.41 2.75 8.91
CA SER A 98 -13.44 3.49 9.64
C SER A 98 -14.16 2.66 10.73
N LYS A 99 -14.30 1.33 10.51
CA LYS A 99 -15.03 0.44 11.43
C LYS A 99 -14.13 -0.26 12.45
N PHE A 100 -12.96 -0.70 12.07
CA PHE A 100 -12.11 -1.57 12.88
C PHE A 100 -10.96 -0.84 13.57
N LEU A 101 -10.45 0.25 13.00
CA LEU A 101 -9.41 1.05 13.62
C LEU A 101 -10.03 2.00 14.66
N LYS A 102 -10.31 1.48 15.85
CA LYS A 102 -10.61 2.30 17.02
C LYS A 102 -9.30 2.74 17.66
N ILE A 103 -9.21 4.01 18.04
CA ILE A 103 -8.11 4.54 18.84
C ILE A 103 -8.05 3.73 20.15
N SER A 104 -7.18 2.75 20.19
CA SER A 104 -6.84 2.12 21.46
C SER A 104 -5.97 3.10 22.23
N LYS A 105 -6.56 3.84 23.18
CA LYS A 105 -5.85 4.76 24.09
C LYS A 105 -4.80 4.06 24.98
N LYS A 106 -4.71 2.74 24.91
CA LYS A 106 -3.67 1.94 25.59
C LYS A 106 -2.74 1.36 24.53
N LYS A 107 -1.66 2.07 24.20
CA LYS A 107 -0.52 1.45 23.52
C LYS A 107 -0.05 0.26 24.38
N PRO A 108 -0.05 -0.98 23.86
CA PRO A 108 0.45 -2.13 24.64
C PRO A 108 1.93 -1.88 24.98
N ARG A 109 2.28 -2.15 26.23
CA ARG A 109 3.63 -1.95 26.81
C ARG A 109 4.82 -2.47 25.94
N PRO A 110 4.72 -3.54 25.13
CA PRO A 110 5.82 -3.98 24.28
C PRO A 110 6.12 -3.02 23.13
N ILE A 111 5.12 -2.30 22.59
CA ILE A 111 5.29 -1.32 21.48
C ILE A 111 6.07 -0.10 21.95
N LEU A 112 5.87 0.36 23.19
CA LEU A 112 6.65 1.45 23.80
C LEU A 112 8.14 1.14 23.93
N LYS A 113 8.51 -0.13 24.17
CA LYS A 113 9.91 -0.55 24.19
C LYS A 113 10.53 -0.54 22.79
N PHE A 114 9.77 -0.95 21.80
CA PHE A 114 10.21 -0.95 20.40
C PHE A 114 10.32 0.46 19.83
N GLU A 115 9.36 1.35 20.13
CA GLU A 115 9.44 2.78 19.81
C GLU A 115 10.68 3.47 20.43
N LYS A 116 11.00 3.11 21.68
CA LYS A 116 12.19 3.65 22.36
C LYS A 116 13.49 3.18 21.71
N TYR A 117 13.50 1.97 21.15
CA TYR A 117 14.64 1.42 20.42
C TYR A 117 14.78 2.08 19.04
N LEU A 118 13.67 2.26 18.33
CA LEU A 118 13.63 2.97 17.03
C LEU A 118 14.01 4.43 17.16
N ASN A 119 13.51 5.14 18.18
CA ASN A 119 13.89 6.54 18.44
C ASN A 119 15.37 6.70 18.81
N ARG A 120 15.97 5.70 19.44
CA ARG A 120 17.42 5.69 19.70
C ARG A 120 18.22 5.46 18.41
N PHE A 121 17.70 4.63 17.50
CA PHE A 121 18.30 4.41 16.18
C PHE A 121 18.17 5.65 15.28
N GLN A 122 17.01 6.33 15.29
CA GLN A 122 16.82 7.58 14.57
C GLN A 122 17.75 8.70 15.06
N LYS A 123 17.90 8.87 16.37
CA LYS A 123 18.85 9.83 16.92
C LYS A 123 20.28 9.55 16.51
N PHE A 124 20.69 8.28 16.55
CA PHE A 124 22.02 7.87 16.10
C PHE A 124 22.22 8.16 14.60
N TYR A 125 21.18 7.99 13.78
CA TYR A 125 21.20 8.30 12.36
C TYR A 125 21.24 9.81 12.09
N GLU A 126 20.47 10.61 12.83
CA GLU A 126 20.49 12.07 12.75
C GLU A 126 21.83 12.66 13.20
N GLU A 127 22.45 12.13 14.25
CA GLU A 127 23.80 12.54 14.68
C GLU A 127 24.88 12.20 13.65
N THR A 128 24.71 11.10 12.91
CA THR A 128 25.67 10.68 11.88
C THR A 128 25.54 11.48 10.58
N LEU A 129 24.34 12.02 10.29
CA LEU A 129 24.08 12.84 9.09
C LEU A 129 24.43 14.32 9.27
N ASN A 130 24.59 14.77 10.49
CA ASN A 130 24.85 16.19 10.81
C ASN A 130 26.36 16.51 10.94
N TYR A 131 27.21 15.64 10.32
CA TYR A 131 28.66 15.85 10.24
C TYR A 131 29.08 16.28 8.85
#